data_a6cc252b90c40c03d9ff0feda115608f
#
_entry.id   a6cc252b90c40c03d9ff0feda115608f
#
_cell.length_a   1.000
_cell.length_b   1.000
_cell.length_c   1.000
_cell.angle_alpha   90.00
_cell.angle_beta   90.00
_cell.angle_gamma   90.00
#
_symmetry.space_group_name_H-M   'P 1'
#
loop_
_entity.id
_entity.type
_entity.pdbx_description
1 polymer ?
#
loop_
_entity_poly.entity_id
_entity_poly.type
_entity_poly.pdbx_seq_one_letter_code
_entity_poly.pdbx_strand_id
1 'polypeptide(L)'
;SKNADVAIIDTAGRLHNKNNLMKELEKINKILEKQLGEGTTYESLLVIDGTTGQNGLTQAKVFNEVTHLTGFVVTKLDGTAKGGIVFAISEELKKPIKLIGVGEGINDLREFDVEEYIGAIFN
;
A
#
# COMPACT_ATOMS: atom_id res chain seq x y z
N SER A 1 -9.38 18.42 14.50
CA SER A 1 -9.49 19.41 15.53
C SER A 1 -8.22 19.64 16.37
N LYS A 2 -7.27 18.73 16.31
CA LYS A 2 -5.94 18.98 16.90
C LYS A 2 -5.03 19.48 15.78
N ASN A 3 -4.20 20.48 16.07
CA ASN A 3 -3.28 21.05 15.08
C ASN A 3 -2.14 20.10 14.75
N ALA A 4 -2.48 18.97 14.12
CA ALA A 4 -1.49 17.98 13.71
C ALA A 4 -1.02 18.25 12.30
N ASP A 5 0.27 18.05 12.03
CA ASP A 5 0.84 18.19 10.70
C ASP A 5 0.56 16.97 9.84
N VAL A 6 0.52 15.79 10.44
CA VAL A 6 0.28 14.52 9.76
C VAL A 6 -0.67 13.67 10.58
N ALA A 7 -1.62 13.03 9.94
CA ALA A 7 -2.50 12.04 10.55
C ALA A 7 -2.36 10.72 9.80
N ILE A 8 -2.08 9.65 10.53
CA ILE A 8 -2.00 8.29 9.98
C ILE A 8 -3.20 7.51 10.49
N ILE A 9 -4.00 6.99 9.57
CA ILE A 9 -5.23 6.30 9.90
C ILE A 9 -5.07 4.82 9.53
N ASP A 10 -5.03 3.97 10.55
CA ASP A 10 -4.91 2.53 10.36
C ASP A 10 -6.30 1.92 10.30
N THR A 11 -6.55 1.11 9.30
CA THR A 11 -7.86 0.50 9.07
C THR A 11 -7.78 -1.01 9.13
N ALA A 12 -8.94 -1.66 9.26
CA ALA A 12 -9.02 -3.11 9.15
C ALA A 12 -8.60 -3.55 7.75
N GLY A 13 -7.78 -4.59 7.66
CA GLY A 13 -7.24 -5.08 6.40
C GLY A 13 -7.51 -6.55 6.11
N ARG A 14 -8.29 -7.22 6.96
CA ARG A 14 -8.55 -8.64 6.78
C ARG A 14 -9.79 -8.90 5.95
N LEU A 15 -9.66 -9.77 4.95
CA LEU A 15 -10.75 -10.11 4.03
C LEU A 15 -11.55 -11.32 4.47
N HIS A 16 -11.89 -11.45 5.78
CA HIS A 16 -12.73 -12.56 6.14
C HIS A 16 -14.21 -12.38 5.76
N ASN A 17 -14.67 -11.14 5.68
CA ASN A 17 -15.97 -10.83 5.09
C ASN A 17 -15.75 -9.67 4.13
N LYS A 18 -15.44 -10.02 2.90
CA LYS A 18 -15.04 -9.07 1.86
C LYS A 18 -16.06 -7.95 1.66
N ASN A 19 -17.35 -8.30 1.59
CA ASN A 19 -18.38 -7.30 1.31
C ASN A 19 -18.50 -6.27 2.43
N ASN A 20 -18.48 -6.73 3.68
CA ASN A 20 -18.56 -5.82 4.83
C ASN A 20 -17.30 -4.96 4.95
N LEU A 21 -16.13 -5.55 4.73
CA LEU A 21 -14.88 -4.81 4.78
C LEU A 21 -14.84 -3.71 3.71
N MET A 22 -15.24 -4.05 2.49
CA MET A 22 -15.23 -3.08 1.38
C MET A 22 -16.21 -1.94 1.63
N LYS A 23 -17.39 -2.21 2.17
CA LYS A 23 -18.36 -1.17 2.53
C LYS A 23 -17.82 -0.26 3.63
N GLU A 24 -17.16 -0.83 4.63
CA GLU A 24 -16.57 -0.08 5.72
C GLU A 24 -15.45 0.84 5.23
N LEU A 25 -14.57 0.32 4.38
CA LEU A 25 -13.48 1.12 3.80
C LEU A 25 -14.01 2.24 2.91
N GLU A 26 -15.02 1.96 2.11
CA GLU A 26 -15.66 2.98 1.27
C GLU A 26 -16.25 4.09 2.11
N LYS A 27 -16.91 3.74 3.21
CA LYS A 27 -17.49 4.72 4.13
C LYS A 27 -16.42 5.59 4.78
N ILE A 28 -15.34 4.97 5.26
CA ILE A 28 -14.21 5.69 5.85
C ILE A 28 -13.61 6.67 4.83
N ASN A 29 -13.42 6.21 3.61
CA ASN A 29 -12.86 7.02 2.55
C ASN A 29 -13.72 8.25 2.26
N LYS A 30 -15.04 8.08 2.19
CA LYS A 30 -15.97 9.19 1.98
C LYS A 30 -15.94 10.20 3.12
N ILE A 31 -15.87 9.73 4.36
CA ILE A 31 -15.78 10.60 5.53
C ILE A 31 -14.50 11.42 5.49
N LEU A 32 -13.38 10.79 5.17
CA LEU A 32 -12.09 11.47 5.08
C LEU A 32 -12.08 12.52 3.99
N GLU A 33 -12.61 12.22 2.83
CA GLU A 33 -12.69 13.19 1.73
C GLU A 33 -13.47 14.45 2.11
N LYS A 34 -14.53 14.29 2.90
CA LYS A 34 -15.32 15.42 3.39
C LYS A 34 -14.61 16.26 4.45
N GLN A 35 -13.76 15.63 5.27
CA GLN A 35 -13.09 16.31 6.36
C GLN A 35 -11.80 17.00 5.96
N LEU A 36 -11.24 16.66 4.79
CA LEU A 36 -10.00 17.22 4.33
C LEU A 36 -10.23 18.61 3.73
N GLY A 37 -9.51 19.60 4.24
CA GLY A 37 -9.56 20.95 3.71
C GLY A 37 -8.66 21.12 2.50
N GLU A 38 -8.78 22.26 1.85
CA GLU A 38 -7.89 22.64 0.77
C GLU A 38 -6.45 22.71 1.28
N GLY A 39 -5.52 22.25 0.47
CA GLY A 39 -4.11 22.24 0.83
C GLY A 39 -3.66 21.03 1.63
N THR A 40 -4.58 20.14 1.96
CA THR A 40 -4.22 18.89 2.65
C THR A 40 -3.91 17.82 1.62
N THR A 41 -2.73 17.23 1.73
CA THR A 41 -2.35 16.09 0.89
C THR A 41 -2.97 14.82 1.46
N TYR A 42 -3.63 14.06 0.61
CA TYR A 42 -4.28 12.81 0.99
C TYR A 42 -3.59 11.65 0.26
N GLU A 43 -3.18 10.65 1.03
CA GLU A 43 -2.66 9.42 0.46
C GLU A 43 -3.40 8.22 1.03
N SER A 44 -3.82 7.33 0.14
CA SER A 44 -4.44 6.06 0.49
C SER A 44 -3.50 4.96 0.06
N LEU A 45 -2.84 4.33 1.03
CA LEU A 45 -1.83 3.33 0.78
C LEU A 45 -2.32 1.94 1.18
N LEU A 46 -2.13 0.97 0.32
CA LEU A 46 -2.38 -0.42 0.65
C LEU A 46 -1.07 -1.11 1.00
N VAL A 47 -1.03 -1.74 2.16
CA VAL A 47 0.13 -2.53 2.59
C VAL A 47 -0.05 -3.96 2.11
N ILE A 48 0.89 -4.46 1.34
CA ILE A 48 0.89 -5.80 0.78
C ILE A 48 2.08 -6.58 1.32
N ASP A 49 1.81 -7.79 1.80
CA ASP A 49 2.86 -8.73 2.19
C ASP A 49 3.49 -9.32 0.92
N GLY A 50 4.76 -9.05 0.71
CA GLY A 50 5.48 -9.48 -0.50
C GLY A 50 5.61 -11.00 -0.66
N THR A 51 5.35 -11.76 0.40
CA THR A 51 5.43 -13.22 0.34
C THR A 51 4.15 -13.87 -0.16
N THR A 52 3.06 -13.11 -0.32
CA THR A 52 1.75 -13.66 -0.72
C THR A 52 1.60 -13.91 -2.22
N GLY A 53 2.48 -13.36 -3.04
CA GLY A 53 2.46 -13.58 -4.48
C GLY A 53 1.14 -13.18 -5.14
N GLN A 54 0.55 -14.08 -5.91
CA GLN A 54 -0.67 -13.81 -6.67
C GLN A 54 -1.87 -13.44 -5.78
N ASN A 55 -1.94 -14.00 -4.58
CA ASN A 55 -3.02 -13.66 -3.64
C ASN A 55 -2.96 -12.19 -3.22
N GLY A 56 -1.78 -11.68 -2.95
CA GLY A 56 -1.59 -10.28 -2.63
C GLY A 56 -1.99 -9.36 -3.77
N LEU A 57 -1.64 -9.74 -4.99
CA LEU A 57 -2.01 -8.98 -6.18
C LEU A 57 -3.52 -8.94 -6.40
N THR A 58 -4.19 -10.08 -6.23
CA THR A 58 -5.65 -10.16 -6.35
C THR A 58 -6.35 -9.29 -5.32
N GLN A 59 -5.89 -9.31 -4.07
CA GLN A 59 -6.42 -8.44 -3.02
C GLN A 59 -6.21 -6.97 -3.36
N ALA A 60 -5.03 -6.63 -3.87
CA ALA A 60 -4.72 -5.25 -4.24
C ALA A 60 -5.66 -4.71 -5.31
N LYS A 61 -6.01 -5.54 -6.28
CA LYS A 61 -6.98 -5.15 -7.31
C LYS A 61 -8.33 -4.80 -6.72
N VAL A 62 -8.82 -5.62 -5.80
CA VAL A 62 -10.11 -5.40 -5.14
C VAL A 62 -10.09 -4.11 -4.32
N PHE A 63 -9.07 -3.92 -3.49
CA PHE A 63 -8.93 -2.69 -2.71
C PHE A 63 -8.84 -1.44 -3.58
N ASN A 64 -8.12 -1.53 -4.69
CA ASN A 64 -7.97 -0.41 -5.61
C ASN A 64 -9.29 0.05 -6.22
N GLU A 65 -10.21 -0.89 -6.48
CA GLU A 65 -11.53 -0.57 -7.02
C GLU A 65 -12.39 0.23 -6.04
N VAL A 66 -12.23 -0.02 -4.74
CA VAL A 66 -13.12 0.52 -3.71
C VAL A 66 -12.55 1.78 -3.05
N THR A 67 -11.25 1.82 -2.80
CA THR A 67 -10.66 2.85 -1.93
C THR A 67 -9.86 3.92 -2.67
N HIS A 68 -9.81 3.90 -3.98
CA HIS A 68 -9.06 4.87 -4.79
C HIS A 68 -7.63 5.06 -4.29
N LEU A 69 -6.88 3.96 -4.28
CA LEU A 69 -5.52 3.95 -3.76
C LEU A 69 -4.61 4.93 -4.51
N THR A 70 -3.73 5.60 -3.77
CA THR A 70 -2.70 6.47 -4.36
C THR A 70 -1.36 5.77 -4.50
N GLY A 71 -1.15 4.67 -3.78
CA GLY A 71 0.09 3.93 -3.88
C GLY A 71 0.08 2.68 -3.02
N PHE A 72 1.20 1.98 -3.02
CA PHE A 72 1.37 0.73 -2.30
C PHE A 72 2.60 0.74 -1.42
N VAL A 73 2.53 -0.03 -0.34
CA VAL A 73 3.67 -0.36 0.50
C VAL A 73 3.82 -1.89 0.45
N VAL A 74 4.96 -2.38 0.00
CA VAL A 74 5.21 -3.81 -0.09
C VAL A 74 6.18 -4.22 1.00
N THR A 75 5.77 -5.11 1.88
CA THR A 75 6.57 -5.54 3.02
C THR A 75 7.15 -6.93 2.80
N LYS A 76 8.03 -7.33 3.70
CA LYS A 76 8.63 -8.67 3.74
C LYS A 76 9.39 -9.06 2.47
N LEU A 77 10.00 -8.08 1.82
CA LEU A 77 10.79 -8.35 0.61
C LEU A 77 12.07 -9.12 0.92
N ASP A 78 12.54 -9.08 2.16
CA ASP A 78 13.66 -9.89 2.63
C ASP A 78 13.35 -11.40 2.59
N GLY A 79 12.06 -11.76 2.62
CA GLY A 79 11.63 -13.17 2.55
C GLY A 79 11.28 -13.65 1.15
N THR A 80 11.45 -12.82 0.12
CA THR A 80 11.10 -13.21 -1.25
C THR A 80 12.35 -13.30 -2.14
N ALA A 81 12.27 -14.19 -3.12
CA ALA A 81 13.31 -14.30 -4.13
C ALA A 81 13.09 -13.21 -5.18
N LYS A 82 14.00 -12.24 -5.22
CA LYS A 82 14.06 -11.19 -6.26
C LYS A 82 12.83 -10.29 -6.41
N GLY A 83 11.91 -10.32 -5.45
CA GLY A 83 10.82 -9.36 -5.40
C GLY A 83 9.92 -9.26 -6.63
N GLY A 84 9.60 -10.38 -7.26
CA GLY A 84 8.75 -10.39 -8.45
C GLY A 84 7.39 -9.72 -8.26
N ILE A 85 6.85 -9.77 -7.03
CA ILE A 85 5.57 -9.14 -6.69
C ILE A 85 5.60 -7.61 -6.95
N VAL A 86 6.74 -6.97 -6.74
CA VAL A 86 6.90 -5.52 -6.95
C VAL A 86 6.64 -5.16 -8.41
N PHE A 87 7.21 -5.92 -9.32
CA PHE A 87 7.02 -5.69 -10.76
C PHE A 87 5.58 -5.96 -11.18
N ALA A 88 4.97 -7.03 -10.65
CA ALA A 88 3.58 -7.36 -10.96
C ALA A 88 2.62 -6.25 -10.52
N ILE A 89 2.81 -5.71 -9.33
CA ILE A 89 1.98 -4.62 -8.81
C ILE A 89 2.14 -3.37 -9.68
N SER A 90 3.36 -2.98 -9.97
CA SER A 90 3.63 -1.79 -10.80
C SER A 90 3.01 -1.92 -12.18
N GLU A 91 3.14 -3.08 -12.80
CA GLU A 91 2.68 -3.30 -14.16
C GLU A 91 1.14 -3.38 -14.25
N GLU A 92 0.51 -4.15 -13.36
CA GLU A 92 -0.93 -4.40 -13.46
C GLU A 92 -1.80 -3.31 -12.86
N LEU A 93 -1.36 -2.68 -11.76
CA LEU A 93 -2.18 -1.70 -11.05
C LEU A 93 -1.86 -0.26 -11.44
N LYS A 94 -0.73 -0.04 -12.07
CA LYS A 94 -0.30 1.27 -12.59
C LYS A 94 -0.32 2.39 -11.54
N LYS A 95 -0.10 2.03 -10.29
CA LYS A 95 0.04 2.96 -9.18
C LYS A 95 1.45 2.80 -8.61
N PRO A 96 2.03 3.87 -8.06
CA PRO A 96 3.40 3.79 -7.58
C PRO A 96 3.52 2.98 -6.29
N ILE A 97 4.64 2.27 -6.16
CA ILE A 97 5.05 1.71 -4.89
C ILE A 97 5.81 2.81 -4.17
N LYS A 98 5.31 3.24 -3.02
CA LYS A 98 5.89 4.35 -2.27
C LYS A 98 7.00 3.91 -1.33
N LEU A 99 6.76 2.79 -0.63
CA LEU A 99 7.67 2.29 0.39
C LEU A 99 7.81 0.78 0.26
N ILE A 100 8.97 0.28 0.68
CA ILE A 100 9.22 -1.16 0.76
C ILE A 100 9.73 -1.51 2.16
N GLY A 101 9.33 -2.68 2.64
CA GLY A 101 9.83 -3.25 3.87
C GLY A 101 10.77 -4.41 3.59
N VAL A 102 11.99 -4.32 4.14
CA VAL A 102 13.04 -5.30 3.92
C VAL A 102 13.51 -5.97 5.22
N GLY A 103 12.74 -5.85 6.27
CA GLY A 103 13.02 -6.40 7.59
C GLY A 103 12.08 -5.83 8.64
N GLU A 104 12.37 -6.04 9.90
CA GLU A 104 11.53 -5.61 11.01
C GLU A 104 12.09 -4.42 11.82
N GLY A 105 13.29 -3.97 11.46
CA GLY A 105 13.93 -2.84 12.15
C GLY A 105 13.36 -1.49 11.69
N ILE A 106 13.59 -0.48 12.49
CA ILE A 106 13.10 0.86 12.21
C ILE A 106 13.64 1.43 10.88
N ASN A 107 14.82 1.00 10.48
CA ASN A 107 15.45 1.44 9.23
C ASN A 107 15.14 0.52 8.05
N ASP A 108 14.28 -0.48 8.24
CA ASP A 108 13.94 -1.46 7.22
C ASP A 108 12.67 -1.12 6.43
N LEU A 109 12.05 0.01 6.72
CA LEU A 109 11.02 0.59 5.88
C LEU A 109 11.67 1.74 5.10
N ARG A 110 11.73 1.59 3.78
CA ARG A 110 12.50 2.50 2.91
C ARG A 110 11.66 3.02 1.76
N GLU A 111 12.02 4.19 1.25
CA GLU A 111 11.45 4.69 0.02
C GLU A 111 11.84 3.75 -1.13
N PHE A 112 10.91 3.55 -2.05
CA PHE A 112 11.16 2.68 -3.18
C PHE A 112 11.85 3.47 -4.31
N ASP A 113 13.05 3.04 -4.67
CA ASP A 113 13.80 3.56 -5.81
C ASP A 113 13.92 2.45 -6.84
N VAL A 114 13.32 2.66 -8.01
CA VAL A 114 13.28 1.65 -9.07
C VAL A 114 14.70 1.29 -9.56
N GLU A 115 15.55 2.28 -9.74
CA GLU A 115 16.91 2.05 -10.26
C GLU A 115 17.76 1.25 -9.28
N GLU A 116 17.72 1.62 -8.00
CA GLU A 116 18.42 0.91 -6.94
C GLU A 116 17.91 -0.53 -6.83
N TYR A 117 16.60 -0.71 -6.91
CA TYR A 117 15.97 -2.02 -6.82
C TYR A 117 16.35 -2.92 -7.98
N ILE A 118 16.32 -2.40 -9.20
CA ILE A 118 16.75 -3.15 -10.40
C ILE A 118 18.22 -3.51 -10.31
N GLY A 119 19.06 -2.58 -9.86
CA GLY A 119 20.49 -2.85 -9.67
C GLY A 119 20.74 -3.98 -8.69
N ALA A 120 19.99 -4.03 -7.58
CA ALA A 120 20.12 -5.08 -6.58
C ALA A 120 19.68 -6.46 -7.10
N ILE A 121 18.69 -6.50 -8.02
CA ILE A 121 18.18 -7.75 -8.57
C ILE A 121 19.10 -8.31 -9.69
N PHE A 122 19.58 -7.44 -10.55
CA PHE A 122 20.31 -7.87 -11.76
C PHE A 122 21.84 -7.82 -11.63
N ASN A 123 22.33 -7.33 -10.53
CA ASN A 123 23.75 -7.40 -10.20
C ASN A 123 23.97 -8.46 -9.13
#